data_99c1a2911979f3ac1266ec270d5e74b3
#
_entry.id   99c1a2911979f3ac1266ec270d5e74b3
#
_cell.length_a   1.000
_cell.length_b   1.000
_cell.length_c   1.000
_cell.angle_alpha   90.00
_cell.angle_beta   90.00
_cell.angle_gamma   90.00
#
_symmetry.space_group_name_H-M   'P 1'
#
loop_
_entity.id
_entity.type
_entity.pdbx_description
1 polymer ?
#
loop_
_entity_poly.entity_id
_entity_poly.type
_entity_poly.pdbx_seq_one_letter_code
_entity_poly.pdbx_strand_id
1 'polypeptide(L)'
;MKKSTKIILAILIIVAIIMGVMFLIDLNRMKNNKPVIFSTWGRKYALPAKVNTKLSIVTSLEDEITSNTAWCGTFNLIWNDLRNDLAKQDIVFTPQPKMVDNLNKGTFNTSYLSEDSYYKVYGTPTLELKKQIEKAIKDKFNETSSILDDFNWKDGQEGDHFLYVMLKKQFEFPKVFTKLDNGNFGKYKNVKYFGINSSTKEVVRDQVEVLYYNSSSDFAIKLKTKQNDEVIISRGNTENNFGDIFKGITEKSSKYEGNKSFSKTDKLKIPKISFNLKQEITEVENKIFVYSNGEEHYIETALQTIEFDLDEKGGKIKSEAGMMDKLLAAMPKEPRNFMVDDTFTIFLKEEGRDLPYFAAQIADISQVQEDIQ
;
A
#
# COMPACT_ATOMS: atom_id res chain seq x y z
N MET A 1 -60.21 -4.45 -11.16
CA MET A 1 -58.96 -4.99 -10.60
C MET A 1 -59.34 -6.06 -9.56
N LYS A 2 -58.87 -7.30 -9.74
CA LYS A 2 -59.11 -8.39 -8.78
C LYS A 2 -58.52 -8.06 -7.41
N LYS A 3 -59.13 -8.50 -6.32
CA LYS A 3 -58.67 -8.24 -4.93
C LYS A 3 -57.21 -8.58 -4.70
N SER A 4 -56.72 -9.63 -5.36
CA SER A 4 -55.30 -10.04 -5.37
C SER A 4 -54.37 -8.99 -5.99
N THR A 5 -54.76 -8.32 -7.07
CA THR A 5 -53.93 -7.28 -7.74
C THR A 5 -53.77 -6.04 -6.86
N LYS A 6 -54.82 -5.68 -6.09
CA LYS A 6 -54.70 -4.56 -5.13
C LYS A 6 -53.74 -4.88 -3.96
N ILE A 7 -53.77 -6.14 -3.50
CA ILE A 7 -52.86 -6.58 -2.43
C ILE A 7 -51.39 -6.57 -2.92
N ILE A 8 -51.13 -7.10 -4.13
CA ILE A 8 -49.78 -7.10 -4.72
C ILE A 8 -49.28 -5.66 -4.91
N LEU A 9 -50.14 -4.75 -5.41
CA LEU A 9 -49.77 -3.34 -5.58
C LEU A 9 -49.46 -2.66 -4.25
N ALA A 10 -50.23 -2.95 -3.19
CA ALA A 10 -49.97 -2.42 -1.86
C ALA A 10 -48.63 -2.93 -1.28
N ILE A 11 -48.33 -4.21 -1.48
CA ILE A 11 -47.03 -4.78 -1.05
C ILE A 11 -45.87 -4.12 -1.80
N LEU A 12 -45.99 -3.92 -3.12
CA LEU A 12 -44.92 -3.26 -3.91
C LEU A 12 -44.70 -1.81 -3.46
N ILE A 13 -45.77 -1.08 -3.13
CA ILE A 13 -45.65 0.30 -2.60
C ILE A 13 -44.96 0.29 -1.23
N ILE A 14 -45.28 -0.64 -0.34
CA ILE A 14 -44.64 -0.76 0.99
C ILE A 14 -43.18 -1.09 0.82
N VAL A 15 -42.80 -2.01 -0.06
CA VAL A 15 -41.40 -2.36 -0.34
C VAL A 15 -40.64 -1.15 -0.90
N ALA A 16 -41.25 -0.39 -1.83
CA ALA A 16 -40.62 0.83 -2.38
C ALA A 16 -40.40 1.91 -1.30
N ILE A 17 -41.37 2.07 -0.38
CA ILE A 17 -41.23 3.00 0.75
C ILE A 17 -40.10 2.55 1.69
N ILE A 18 -40.01 1.27 2.03
CA ILE A 18 -38.96 0.72 2.89
C ILE A 18 -37.58 0.94 2.23
N MET A 19 -37.46 0.64 0.94
CA MET A 19 -36.18 0.87 0.22
C MET A 19 -35.79 2.37 0.18
N GLY A 20 -36.79 3.25 -0.01
CA GLY A 20 -36.59 4.70 0.05
C GLY A 20 -36.07 5.19 1.42
N VAL A 21 -36.66 4.68 2.50
CA VAL A 21 -36.26 5.01 3.87
C VAL A 21 -34.84 4.46 4.14
N MET A 22 -34.56 3.23 3.74
CA MET A 22 -33.22 2.63 3.85
C MET A 22 -32.17 3.47 3.12
N PHE A 23 -32.47 3.91 1.90
CA PHE A 23 -31.58 4.78 1.11
C PHE A 23 -31.35 6.15 1.78
N LEU A 24 -32.39 6.76 2.35
CA LEU A 24 -32.27 8.03 3.08
C LEU A 24 -31.44 7.89 4.36
N ILE A 25 -31.57 6.75 5.07
CA ILE A 25 -30.73 6.45 6.23
C ILE A 25 -29.28 6.33 5.81
N ASP A 26 -28.99 5.61 4.73
CA ASP A 26 -27.62 5.45 4.21
C ASP A 26 -27.05 6.79 3.72
N LEU A 27 -27.81 7.63 3.04
CA LEU A 27 -27.40 8.98 2.66
C LEU A 27 -27.04 9.86 3.87
N ASN A 28 -27.86 9.79 4.93
CA ASN A 28 -27.58 10.55 6.16
C ASN A 28 -26.33 10.03 6.89
N ARG A 29 -26.10 8.72 6.84
CA ARG A 29 -24.88 8.10 7.38
C ARG A 29 -23.65 8.49 6.57
N MET A 30 -23.75 8.51 5.22
CA MET A 30 -22.69 8.98 4.33
C MET A 30 -22.32 10.45 4.61
N LYS A 31 -23.31 11.34 4.77
CA LYS A 31 -23.07 12.74 5.14
C LYS A 31 -22.35 12.90 6.48
N ASN A 32 -22.51 11.95 7.39
CA ASN A 32 -21.90 11.96 8.73
C ASN A 32 -20.68 11.02 8.83
N ASN A 33 -20.07 10.61 7.69
CA ASN A 33 -18.95 9.68 7.61
C ASN A 33 -19.16 8.36 8.39
N LYS A 34 -20.42 7.87 8.46
CA LYS A 34 -20.77 6.60 9.09
C LYS A 34 -21.01 5.52 8.04
N PRO A 35 -20.64 4.25 8.30
CA PRO A 35 -20.86 3.16 7.37
C PRO A 35 -22.34 3.01 7.00
N VAL A 36 -22.62 2.82 5.70
CA VAL A 36 -23.95 2.50 5.18
C VAL A 36 -24.40 1.13 5.67
N ILE A 37 -25.71 0.94 5.90
CA ILE A 37 -26.26 -0.31 6.47
C ILE A 37 -27.07 -1.10 5.45
N PHE A 38 -27.78 -0.43 4.57
CA PHE A 38 -28.83 -1.03 3.74
C PHE A 38 -28.50 -1.12 2.26
N SER A 39 -27.55 -0.33 1.75
CA SER A 39 -27.16 -0.37 0.33
C SER A 39 -26.30 -1.58 -0.06
N THR A 40 -26.10 -2.53 0.88
CA THR A 40 -25.28 -3.74 0.67
C THR A 40 -26.03 -4.92 0.05
N TRP A 41 -27.28 -4.75 -0.41
CA TRP A 41 -27.95 -5.79 -1.17
C TRP A 41 -27.35 -5.89 -2.58
N GLY A 42 -26.30 -6.72 -2.69
CA GLY A 42 -25.71 -7.15 -3.95
C GLY A 42 -24.32 -6.60 -4.29
N ARG A 43 -23.72 -5.72 -3.49
CA ARG A 43 -22.32 -5.32 -3.66
C ARG A 43 -21.66 -5.23 -2.28
N LYS A 44 -20.63 -6.04 -2.05
CA LYS A 44 -19.63 -5.71 -1.03
C LYS A 44 -18.86 -4.49 -1.54
N TYR A 45 -19.41 -3.30 -1.32
CA TYR A 45 -18.56 -2.12 -1.31
C TYR A 45 -17.70 -2.27 -0.07
N ALA A 46 -16.39 -2.49 -0.26
CA ALA A 46 -15.47 -2.00 0.73
C ALA A 46 -15.86 -0.54 0.94
N LEU A 47 -16.15 -0.15 2.19
CA LEU A 47 -16.27 1.25 2.53
C LEU A 47 -15.04 1.93 1.94
N PRO A 48 -15.15 3.11 1.29
CA PRO A 48 -13.97 3.89 1.06
C PRO A 48 -13.36 4.08 2.44
N ALA A 49 -12.24 3.40 2.69
CA ALA A 49 -11.41 3.72 3.83
C ALA A 49 -11.21 5.23 3.72
N LYS A 50 -11.27 5.91 4.84
CA LYS A 50 -11.21 7.37 4.95
C LYS A 50 -10.10 7.87 4.03
N VAL A 51 -10.45 8.51 2.91
CA VAL A 51 -9.45 9.09 2.00
C VAL A 51 -8.69 10.11 2.83
N ASN A 52 -7.44 9.78 3.14
CA ASN A 52 -6.63 10.64 3.98
C ASN A 52 -5.96 11.70 3.10
N THR A 53 -6.52 12.90 3.11
CA THR A 53 -6.08 14.04 2.29
C THR A 53 -4.70 14.60 2.65
N LYS A 54 -4.06 14.10 3.72
CA LYS A 54 -2.74 14.57 4.19
C LYS A 54 -1.59 13.60 3.91
N LEU A 55 -1.87 12.48 3.28
CA LEU A 55 -0.89 11.50 2.86
C LEU A 55 -0.78 11.56 1.35
N SER A 56 0.43 11.81 0.82
CA SER A 56 0.68 11.95 -0.61
C SER A 56 1.19 10.64 -1.22
N ILE A 57 0.92 10.45 -2.51
CA ILE A 57 1.52 9.40 -3.32
C ILE A 57 2.60 10.04 -4.19
N VAL A 58 3.79 9.43 -4.23
CA VAL A 58 4.82 9.71 -5.22
C VAL A 58 4.90 8.57 -6.22
N THR A 59 5.30 8.85 -7.45
CA THR A 59 5.22 7.90 -8.57
C THR A 59 6.50 7.11 -8.79
N SER A 60 7.62 7.59 -8.23
CA SER A 60 8.95 6.96 -8.35
C SER A 60 9.66 6.96 -7.00
N LEU A 61 10.58 6.02 -6.81
CA LEU A 61 11.48 5.98 -5.65
C LEU A 61 12.38 7.22 -5.53
N GLU A 62 12.65 7.90 -6.62
CA GLU A 62 13.48 9.09 -6.73
C GLU A 62 12.72 10.39 -6.54
N ASP A 63 11.39 10.35 -6.43
CA ASP A 63 10.58 11.53 -6.18
C ASP A 63 10.76 12.02 -4.75
N GLU A 64 10.71 13.34 -4.57
CA GLU A 64 10.87 13.98 -3.29
C GLU A 64 9.71 13.62 -2.34
N ILE A 65 10.06 13.13 -1.15
CA ILE A 65 9.11 12.84 -0.09
C ILE A 65 8.98 14.05 0.84
N THR A 66 7.75 14.27 1.32
CA THR A 66 7.44 15.37 2.25
C THR A 66 7.14 14.80 3.64
N SER A 67 5.97 15.07 4.20
CA SER A 67 5.56 14.55 5.51
C SER A 67 5.20 13.05 5.42
N ASN A 68 3.91 12.72 5.42
CA ASN A 68 3.45 11.37 5.15
C ASN A 68 3.39 11.13 3.64
N THR A 69 4.16 10.19 3.16
CA THR A 69 4.27 9.89 1.73
C THR A 69 4.31 8.38 1.53
N ALA A 70 3.61 7.88 0.51
CA ALA A 70 3.67 6.48 0.09
C ALA A 70 4.05 6.37 -1.38
N TRP A 71 4.73 5.28 -1.71
CA TRP A 71 5.06 4.84 -3.07
C TRP A 71 4.71 3.37 -3.23
N CYS A 72 4.18 3.02 -4.40
CA CYS A 72 4.02 1.64 -4.83
C CYS A 72 4.36 1.51 -6.31
N GLY A 73 5.10 0.47 -6.67
CA GLY A 73 5.63 0.25 -8.00
C GLY A 73 4.60 0.10 -9.13
N THR A 74 3.30 0.05 -8.82
CA THR A 74 2.24 -0.13 -9.83
C THR A 74 2.23 0.98 -10.89
N PHE A 75 2.45 2.23 -10.50
CA PHE A 75 2.50 3.34 -11.48
C PHE A 75 3.73 3.22 -12.39
N ASN A 76 4.88 2.79 -11.87
CA ASN A 76 6.07 2.51 -12.69
C ASN A 76 5.81 1.41 -13.72
N LEU A 77 5.03 0.38 -13.38
CA LEU A 77 4.73 -0.71 -14.32
C LEU A 77 3.87 -0.23 -15.49
N ILE A 78 2.80 0.56 -15.25
CA ILE A 78 2.01 1.11 -16.34
C ILE A 78 2.79 2.13 -17.18
N TRP A 79 3.66 2.92 -16.54
CA TRP A 79 4.54 3.86 -17.26
C TRP A 79 5.54 3.14 -18.15
N ASN A 80 6.10 2.04 -17.70
CA ASN A 80 6.99 1.22 -18.51
C ASN A 80 6.27 0.63 -19.73
N ASP A 81 5.02 0.17 -19.58
CA ASP A 81 4.22 -0.33 -20.71
C ASP A 81 3.90 0.82 -21.69
N LEU A 82 3.51 2.00 -21.21
CA LEU A 82 3.29 3.18 -22.04
C LEU A 82 4.55 3.55 -22.81
N ARG A 83 5.69 3.64 -22.12
CA ARG A 83 6.97 4.06 -22.71
C ARG A 83 7.54 3.04 -23.68
N ASN A 84 7.60 1.76 -23.29
CA ASN A 84 8.35 0.74 -24.02
C ASN A 84 7.51 0.06 -25.10
N ASP A 85 6.23 -0.20 -24.82
CA ASP A 85 5.38 -1.00 -25.71
C ASP A 85 4.54 -0.14 -26.63
N LEU A 86 4.00 0.98 -26.14
CA LEU A 86 3.11 1.87 -26.89
C LEU A 86 3.88 3.01 -27.55
N ALA A 87 4.47 3.92 -26.79
CA ALA A 87 5.22 5.06 -27.33
C ALA A 87 6.52 4.66 -28.00
N LYS A 88 7.18 3.59 -27.50
CA LYS A 88 8.49 3.07 -27.96
C LYS A 88 9.61 4.11 -27.88
N GLN A 89 9.49 5.03 -26.96
CA GLN A 89 10.44 6.09 -26.62
C GLN A 89 10.12 6.70 -25.26
N ASP A 90 11.01 7.52 -24.74
CA ASP A 90 10.75 8.28 -23.51
C ASP A 90 9.58 9.25 -23.72
N ILE A 91 8.75 9.37 -22.70
CA ILE A 91 7.63 10.31 -22.69
C ILE A 91 8.17 11.71 -22.38
N VAL A 92 7.85 12.66 -23.25
CA VAL A 92 8.34 14.05 -23.13
C VAL A 92 7.16 15.01 -23.21
N PHE A 93 7.03 15.86 -22.20
CA PHE A 93 6.06 16.95 -22.14
C PHE A 93 6.76 18.32 -22.23
N THR A 94 6.00 19.35 -22.55
CA THR A 94 6.48 20.73 -22.53
C THR A 94 5.52 21.62 -21.73
N PRO A 95 5.89 22.11 -20.51
CA PRO A 95 7.12 21.81 -19.77
C PRO A 95 7.14 20.36 -19.21
N GLN A 96 8.33 19.82 -19.01
CA GLN A 96 8.54 18.47 -18.46
C GLN A 96 8.38 18.46 -16.93
N PRO A 97 7.46 17.68 -16.36
CA PRO A 97 7.41 17.44 -14.92
C PRO A 97 8.61 16.60 -14.46
N LYS A 98 9.26 16.96 -13.34
CA LYS A 98 10.42 16.24 -12.80
C LYS A 98 10.16 14.75 -12.55
N MET A 99 8.94 14.40 -12.11
CA MET A 99 8.54 13.02 -11.90
C MET A 99 8.60 12.17 -13.18
N VAL A 100 8.36 12.77 -14.35
CA VAL A 100 8.41 12.08 -15.63
C VAL A 100 9.85 11.72 -15.99
N ASP A 101 10.82 12.57 -15.68
CA ASP A 101 12.25 12.25 -15.84
C ASP A 101 12.63 11.03 -14.96
N ASN A 102 12.08 10.94 -13.76
CA ASN A 102 12.31 9.81 -12.86
C ASN A 102 11.64 8.54 -13.39
N LEU A 103 10.38 8.61 -13.84
CA LEU A 103 9.65 7.49 -14.41
C LEU A 103 10.33 6.95 -15.69
N ASN A 104 10.84 7.84 -16.55
CA ASN A 104 11.55 7.46 -17.78
C ASN A 104 12.86 6.70 -17.52
N LYS A 105 13.46 6.78 -16.33
CA LYS A 105 14.61 5.94 -15.94
C LYS A 105 14.27 4.45 -15.90
N GLY A 106 12.98 4.09 -15.67
CA GLY A 106 12.54 2.71 -15.62
C GLY A 106 13.19 1.91 -14.47
N THR A 107 13.56 2.57 -13.36
CA THR A 107 14.29 1.98 -12.22
C THR A 107 13.53 0.79 -11.66
N PHE A 108 12.21 0.90 -11.47
CA PHE A 108 11.38 -0.21 -11.00
C PHE A 108 10.63 -0.87 -12.15
N ASN A 109 10.66 -2.21 -12.20
CA ASN A 109 9.99 -3.01 -13.23
C ASN A 109 9.56 -4.39 -12.69
N THR A 110 8.93 -5.22 -13.51
CA THR A 110 8.39 -6.53 -13.13
C THR A 110 9.44 -7.53 -12.61
N SER A 111 10.73 -7.33 -12.86
CA SER A 111 11.79 -8.22 -12.33
C SER A 111 11.92 -8.17 -10.81
N TYR A 112 11.35 -7.16 -10.16
CA TYR A 112 11.33 -7.00 -8.70
C TYR A 112 10.09 -7.61 -8.03
N LEU A 113 9.21 -8.26 -8.81
CA LEU A 113 7.96 -8.87 -8.36
C LEU A 113 7.81 -10.29 -8.89
N SER A 114 7.22 -11.17 -8.10
CA SER A 114 6.74 -12.46 -8.56
C SER A 114 5.47 -12.31 -9.39
N GLU A 115 5.31 -13.11 -10.44
CA GLU A 115 4.19 -13.02 -11.38
C GLU A 115 2.82 -13.22 -10.74
N ASP A 116 2.73 -14.00 -9.67
CA ASP A 116 1.50 -14.25 -8.93
C ASP A 116 1.04 -13.04 -8.10
N SER A 117 1.91 -12.07 -7.84
CA SER A 117 1.64 -10.91 -7.00
C SER A 117 1.00 -9.72 -7.71
N TYR A 118 1.04 -9.67 -9.03
CA TYR A 118 0.46 -8.57 -9.80
C TYR A 118 -0.33 -9.06 -11.02
N TYR A 119 -1.24 -8.23 -11.49
CA TYR A 119 -1.90 -8.35 -12.79
C TYR A 119 -1.74 -7.03 -13.55
N LYS A 120 -1.33 -7.11 -14.81
CA LYS A 120 -1.24 -5.94 -15.67
C LYS A 120 -1.80 -6.22 -17.05
N VAL A 121 -2.37 -5.20 -17.67
CA VAL A 121 -2.92 -5.25 -19.03
C VAL A 121 -3.04 -3.83 -19.59
N TYR A 122 -2.96 -3.72 -20.90
CA TYR A 122 -3.36 -2.51 -21.61
C TYR A 122 -4.17 -2.88 -22.87
N GLY A 123 -4.97 -1.94 -23.36
CA GLY A 123 -5.80 -2.11 -24.55
C GLY A 123 -6.76 -0.95 -24.75
N THR A 124 -7.55 -0.99 -25.80
CA THR A 124 -8.58 0.01 -26.08
C THR A 124 -9.62 0.04 -24.96
N PRO A 125 -9.98 1.21 -24.40
CA PRO A 125 -10.88 1.34 -23.26
C PRO A 125 -12.34 1.02 -23.64
N THR A 126 -12.69 -0.25 -23.63
CA THR A 126 -14.01 -0.79 -23.94
C THR A 126 -14.65 -1.47 -22.73
N LEU A 127 -15.98 -1.58 -22.72
CA LEU A 127 -16.70 -2.36 -21.67
C LEU A 127 -16.24 -3.83 -21.63
N GLU A 128 -15.78 -4.39 -22.75
CA GLU A 128 -15.24 -5.74 -22.81
C GLU A 128 -13.90 -5.82 -22.08
N LEU A 129 -12.98 -4.88 -22.31
CA LEU A 129 -11.71 -4.81 -21.59
C LEU A 129 -11.96 -4.65 -20.06
N LYS A 130 -12.91 -3.78 -19.69
CA LYS A 130 -13.29 -3.64 -18.26
C LYS A 130 -13.69 -4.97 -17.64
N LYS A 131 -14.60 -5.71 -18.29
CA LYS A 131 -15.04 -7.04 -17.80
C LYS A 131 -13.92 -8.06 -17.76
N GLN A 132 -12.99 -8.04 -18.72
CA GLN A 132 -11.81 -8.90 -18.70
C GLN A 132 -10.93 -8.60 -17.49
N ILE A 133 -10.68 -7.32 -17.18
CA ILE A 133 -9.92 -6.91 -16.01
C ILE A 133 -10.62 -7.35 -14.72
N GLU A 134 -11.91 -7.03 -14.57
CA GLU A 134 -12.70 -7.42 -13.40
C GLU A 134 -12.67 -8.93 -13.16
N LYS A 135 -12.81 -9.72 -14.24
CA LYS A 135 -12.72 -11.17 -14.18
C LYS A 135 -11.32 -11.63 -13.77
N ALA A 136 -10.28 -11.11 -14.40
CA ALA A 136 -8.90 -11.52 -14.15
C ALA A 136 -8.46 -11.23 -12.70
N ILE A 137 -8.77 -10.04 -12.16
CA ILE A 137 -8.45 -9.71 -10.77
C ILE A 137 -9.29 -10.52 -9.77
N LYS A 138 -10.54 -10.84 -10.12
CA LYS A 138 -11.38 -11.72 -9.30
C LYS A 138 -10.82 -13.13 -9.25
N ASP A 139 -10.45 -13.68 -10.40
CA ASP A 139 -9.92 -15.05 -10.51
C ASP A 139 -8.53 -15.16 -9.83
N LYS A 140 -7.65 -14.18 -10.04
CA LYS A 140 -6.28 -14.20 -9.53
C LYS A 140 -6.17 -13.84 -8.06
N PHE A 141 -6.90 -12.81 -7.61
CA PHE A 141 -6.73 -12.22 -6.28
C PHE A 141 -7.95 -12.35 -5.39
N ASN A 142 -9.10 -12.82 -5.93
CA ASN A 142 -10.39 -12.74 -5.28
C ASN A 142 -10.77 -11.31 -4.84
N GLU A 143 -10.42 -10.31 -5.66
CA GLU A 143 -10.63 -8.89 -5.41
C GLU A 143 -11.60 -8.25 -6.40
N THR A 144 -11.96 -7.01 -6.12
CA THR A 144 -12.64 -6.08 -7.02
C THR A 144 -11.79 -4.81 -7.11
N SER A 145 -11.92 -4.08 -8.21
CA SER A 145 -11.23 -2.78 -8.37
C SER A 145 -12.25 -1.65 -8.26
N SER A 146 -11.97 -0.68 -7.40
CA SER A 146 -12.78 0.54 -7.29
C SER A 146 -12.40 1.61 -8.30
N ILE A 147 -11.18 1.59 -8.82
CA ILE A 147 -10.71 2.62 -9.76
C ILE A 147 -11.24 2.45 -11.18
N LEU A 148 -11.68 1.24 -11.58
CA LEU A 148 -12.23 1.00 -12.91
C LEU A 148 -13.52 1.79 -13.19
N ASP A 149 -14.25 2.19 -12.13
CA ASP A 149 -15.47 2.98 -12.26
C ASP A 149 -15.19 4.49 -12.47
N ASP A 150 -13.94 4.92 -12.32
CA ASP A 150 -13.52 6.32 -12.51
C ASP A 150 -13.20 6.66 -13.97
N PHE A 151 -13.12 5.66 -14.85
CA PHE A 151 -12.76 5.82 -16.25
C PHE A 151 -13.98 5.71 -17.20
N ASN A 152 -13.90 6.41 -18.33
CA ASN A 152 -14.90 6.33 -19.39
C ASN A 152 -14.66 5.09 -20.27
N TRP A 153 -15.62 4.16 -20.31
CA TRP A 153 -15.54 2.91 -21.06
C TRP A 153 -16.41 2.89 -22.32
N LYS A 154 -17.09 3.99 -22.64
CA LYS A 154 -18.08 4.01 -23.72
C LYS A 154 -17.55 4.61 -25.03
N ASP A 155 -16.58 5.49 -24.93
CA ASP A 155 -16.14 6.34 -26.02
C ASP A 155 -14.72 6.00 -26.51
N GLY A 156 -14.14 4.86 -26.09
CA GLY A 156 -12.81 4.41 -26.53
C GLY A 156 -12.77 4.14 -28.02
N GLN A 157 -11.82 4.78 -28.71
CA GLN A 157 -11.61 4.68 -30.15
C GLN A 157 -10.36 3.84 -30.45
N GLU A 158 -10.21 3.42 -31.71
CA GLU A 158 -8.97 2.82 -32.17
C GLU A 158 -7.82 3.82 -31.98
N GLY A 159 -6.75 3.40 -31.31
CA GLY A 159 -5.64 4.25 -30.90
C GLY A 159 -5.68 4.76 -29.47
N ASP A 160 -6.83 4.71 -28.80
CA ASP A 160 -6.90 4.99 -27.36
C ASP A 160 -6.37 3.80 -26.56
N HIS A 161 -5.68 4.08 -25.46
CA HIS A 161 -5.11 3.05 -24.59
C HIS A 161 -5.51 3.25 -23.13
N PHE A 162 -6.03 2.19 -22.53
CA PHE A 162 -6.17 2.06 -21.09
C PHE A 162 -5.09 1.13 -20.57
N LEU A 163 -4.34 1.56 -19.55
CA LEU A 163 -3.31 0.77 -18.91
C LEU A 163 -3.71 0.51 -17.45
N TYR A 164 -3.60 -0.73 -17.04
CA TYR A 164 -4.03 -1.16 -15.70
C TYR A 164 -3.01 -2.08 -15.05
N VAL A 165 -2.72 -1.82 -13.79
CA VAL A 165 -1.95 -2.71 -12.92
C VAL A 165 -2.60 -2.80 -11.56
N MET A 166 -2.79 -4.02 -11.05
CA MET A 166 -3.08 -4.30 -9.65
C MET A 166 -1.94 -5.13 -9.07
N LEU A 167 -1.38 -4.67 -7.97
CA LEU A 167 -0.48 -5.44 -7.11
C LEU A 167 -1.27 -5.81 -5.86
N LYS A 168 -1.24 -7.08 -5.49
CA LYS A 168 -1.76 -7.55 -4.21
C LYS A 168 -0.74 -8.41 -3.50
N LYS A 169 -0.36 -7.96 -2.33
CA LYS A 169 0.51 -8.67 -1.42
C LYS A 169 -0.15 -8.77 -0.06
N GLN A 170 -0.05 -9.93 0.54
CA GLN A 170 -0.46 -10.19 1.91
C GLN A 170 0.62 -11.00 2.57
N PHE A 171 1.00 -10.61 3.78
CA PHE A 171 2.06 -11.28 4.51
C PHE A 171 1.67 -11.47 5.99
N GLU A 172 2.14 -12.55 6.57
CA GLU A 172 1.99 -12.82 8.00
C GLU A 172 3.37 -12.97 8.64
N PHE A 173 3.47 -12.51 9.87
CA PHE A 173 4.65 -12.83 10.66
C PHE A 173 4.63 -14.31 11.07
N PRO A 174 5.78 -15.00 11.08
CA PRO A 174 5.87 -16.41 11.52
C PRO A 174 5.29 -16.63 12.92
N LYS A 175 5.45 -15.65 13.80
CA LYS A 175 4.85 -15.59 15.13
C LYS A 175 4.22 -14.22 15.35
N VAL A 176 3.02 -14.20 15.92
CA VAL A 176 2.33 -12.95 16.26
C VAL A 176 3.16 -12.17 17.29
N PHE A 177 3.43 -10.90 16.98
CA PHE A 177 4.08 -9.99 17.92
C PHE A 177 3.18 -9.69 19.13
N THR A 178 3.77 -9.23 20.21
CA THR A 178 3.01 -8.81 21.39
C THR A 178 2.30 -7.48 21.11
N LYS A 179 1.01 -7.39 21.43
CA LYS A 179 0.34 -6.09 21.56
C LYS A 179 0.95 -5.36 22.75
N LEU A 180 1.39 -4.14 22.54
CA LEU A 180 1.99 -3.31 23.58
C LEU A 180 0.97 -2.30 24.10
N ASP A 181 1.26 -1.72 25.27
CA ASP A 181 0.48 -0.61 25.78
C ASP A 181 0.55 0.59 24.83
N ASN A 182 -0.54 1.36 24.77
CA ASN A 182 -0.55 2.59 24.01
C ASN A 182 0.52 3.56 24.53
N GLY A 183 1.07 4.38 23.63
CA GLY A 183 2.16 5.28 23.96
C GLY A 183 2.13 6.55 23.14
N ASN A 184 3.24 7.28 23.15
CA ASN A 184 3.41 8.51 22.37
C ASN A 184 4.12 8.20 21.05
N PHE A 185 3.81 9.00 20.02
CA PHE A 185 4.53 9.11 18.76
C PHE A 185 4.76 10.60 18.50
N GLY A 186 5.99 11.07 18.69
CA GLY A 186 6.26 12.50 18.72
C GLY A 186 5.34 13.23 19.71
N LYS A 187 4.54 14.17 19.19
CA LYS A 187 3.55 14.93 19.98
C LYS A 187 2.21 14.21 20.20
N TYR A 188 1.94 13.14 19.45
CA TYR A 188 0.67 12.41 19.51
C TYR A 188 0.65 11.42 20.66
N LYS A 189 -0.50 11.28 21.32
CA LYS A 189 -0.73 10.37 22.47
C LYS A 189 -1.70 9.26 22.10
N ASN A 190 -1.75 8.23 22.93
CA ASN A 190 -2.66 7.09 22.79
C ASN A 190 -2.46 6.26 21.51
N VAL A 191 -1.27 6.29 20.93
CA VAL A 191 -0.90 5.52 19.74
C VAL A 191 -0.83 4.03 20.08
N LYS A 192 -1.48 3.19 19.27
CA LYS A 192 -1.52 1.73 19.42
C LYS A 192 -0.24 1.12 18.86
N TYR A 193 0.39 0.25 19.64
CA TYR A 193 1.69 -0.36 19.33
C TYR A 193 1.65 -1.89 19.38
N PHE A 194 2.58 -2.49 18.67
CA PHE A 194 2.96 -3.89 18.82
C PHE A 194 4.48 -4.04 18.80
N GLY A 195 4.99 -5.21 19.18
CA GLY A 195 6.43 -5.46 19.14
C GLY A 195 6.90 -6.50 20.13
N ILE A 196 8.04 -6.24 20.77
CA ILE A 196 8.73 -7.15 21.68
C ILE A 196 9.08 -6.40 22.97
N ASN A 197 8.66 -6.95 24.11
CA ASN A 197 9.00 -6.50 25.44
C ASN A 197 9.54 -7.66 26.31
N SER A 198 9.72 -7.44 27.60
CA SER A 198 10.23 -8.47 28.54
C SER A 198 9.32 -9.69 28.69
N SER A 199 8.01 -9.56 28.45
CA SER A 199 7.03 -10.66 28.51
C SER A 199 6.90 -11.45 27.21
N THR A 200 7.48 -10.99 26.12
CA THR A 200 7.41 -11.62 24.79
C THR A 200 8.20 -12.92 24.76
N LYS A 201 7.59 -14.00 24.27
CA LYS A 201 8.24 -15.31 24.11
C LYS A 201 9.48 -15.19 23.23
N GLU A 202 10.54 -15.93 23.55
CA GLU A 202 11.83 -15.88 22.85
C GLU A 202 11.69 -16.14 21.33
N VAL A 203 10.89 -17.10 20.95
CA VAL A 203 10.64 -17.49 19.55
C VAL A 203 10.10 -16.34 18.66
N VAL A 204 9.54 -15.28 19.23
CA VAL A 204 9.09 -14.10 18.47
C VAL A 204 10.28 -13.24 18.03
N ARG A 205 11.44 -13.36 18.70
CA ARG A 205 12.65 -12.58 18.42
C ARG A 205 13.36 -13.05 17.16
N ASP A 206 13.27 -14.35 16.82
CA ASP A 206 13.95 -14.98 15.70
C ASP A 206 13.49 -14.46 14.33
N GLN A 207 12.32 -13.82 14.30
CA GLN A 207 11.79 -13.21 13.08
C GLN A 207 12.26 -11.76 12.85
N VAL A 208 13.07 -11.20 13.77
CA VAL A 208 13.63 -9.85 13.67
C VAL A 208 15.13 -9.93 13.39
N GLU A 209 15.56 -9.36 12.29
CA GLU A 209 16.97 -9.19 11.94
C GLU A 209 17.35 -7.71 12.08
N VAL A 210 18.46 -7.42 12.75
CA VAL A 210 18.97 -6.06 12.88
C VAL A 210 19.88 -5.77 11.70
N LEU A 211 19.47 -4.84 10.85
CA LEU A 211 20.28 -4.40 9.72
C LEU A 211 21.40 -3.49 10.20
N TYR A 212 21.07 -2.51 11.04
CA TYR A 212 22.05 -1.73 11.82
C TYR A 212 21.38 -1.11 13.05
N TYR A 213 22.20 -0.71 14.04
CA TYR A 213 21.74 -0.01 15.23
C TYR A 213 22.81 0.95 15.72
N ASN A 214 22.57 2.24 15.61
CA ASN A 214 23.42 3.30 16.16
C ASN A 214 22.85 3.83 17.49
N SER A 215 21.51 4.00 17.55
CA SER A 215 20.78 4.44 18.75
C SER A 215 19.32 4.02 18.66
N SER A 216 18.52 4.33 19.69
CA SER A 216 17.07 4.11 19.67
C SER A 216 16.31 4.97 18.65
N SER A 217 16.96 5.99 18.08
CA SER A 217 16.42 6.88 17.04
C SER A 217 17.14 6.78 15.68
N ASP A 218 18.15 5.92 15.54
CA ASP A 218 18.87 5.67 14.28
C ASP A 218 19.19 4.18 14.16
N PHE A 219 18.32 3.46 13.46
CA PHE A 219 18.42 2.02 13.23
C PHE A 219 17.62 1.57 12.02
N ALA A 220 17.91 0.37 11.55
CA ALA A 220 17.02 -0.37 10.66
C ALA A 220 16.92 -1.84 11.08
N ILE A 221 15.71 -2.38 10.95
CA ILE A 221 15.41 -3.79 11.20
C ILE A 221 14.67 -4.38 10.01
N LYS A 222 14.79 -5.69 9.87
CA LYS A 222 14.02 -6.49 8.93
C LYS A 222 13.15 -7.47 9.70
N LEU A 223 11.86 -7.48 9.42
CA LEU A 223 10.90 -8.44 9.93
C LEU A 223 10.64 -9.49 8.85
N LYS A 224 10.91 -10.75 9.19
CA LYS A 224 10.64 -11.89 8.32
C LYS A 224 9.15 -12.16 8.26
N THR A 225 8.66 -12.59 7.11
CA THR A 225 7.27 -13.04 6.92
C THR A 225 7.22 -14.54 6.66
N LYS A 226 6.04 -15.14 6.68
CA LYS A 226 5.82 -16.54 6.27
C LYS A 226 5.94 -16.70 4.76
N GLN A 227 5.61 -15.66 4.04
CA GLN A 227 5.76 -15.53 2.59
C GLN A 227 7.18 -15.02 2.30
N ASN A 228 7.52 -14.87 1.03
CA ASN A 228 8.83 -14.39 0.61
C ASN A 228 8.94 -12.86 0.63
N ASP A 229 8.24 -12.19 1.53
CA ASP A 229 8.30 -10.73 1.69
C ASP A 229 9.13 -10.36 2.92
N GLU A 230 9.88 -9.29 2.82
CA GLU A 230 10.65 -8.67 3.89
C GLU A 230 10.02 -7.32 4.23
N VAL A 231 9.71 -7.09 5.51
CA VAL A 231 9.27 -5.78 6.02
C VAL A 231 10.49 -5.10 6.63
N ILE A 232 10.97 -4.03 6.01
CA ILE A 232 12.12 -3.26 6.50
C ILE A 232 11.59 -1.98 7.13
N ILE A 233 11.96 -1.71 8.38
CA ILE A 233 11.61 -0.50 9.11
C ILE A 233 12.88 0.22 9.50
N SER A 234 12.96 1.52 9.19
CA SER A 234 14.11 2.35 9.55
C SER A 234 13.69 3.67 10.16
N ARG A 235 14.54 4.18 11.04
CA ARG A 235 14.42 5.48 11.69
C ARG A 235 15.76 6.21 11.63
N GLY A 236 15.74 7.56 11.63
CA GLY A 236 16.95 8.39 11.57
C GLY A 236 17.43 8.64 10.13
N ASN A 237 16.55 8.47 9.14
CA ASN A 237 16.85 8.80 7.75
C ASN A 237 16.82 10.33 7.57
N THR A 238 17.75 10.85 6.76
CA THR A 238 17.90 12.28 6.44
C THR A 238 17.70 12.57 4.96
N GLU A 239 17.67 11.53 4.14
CA GLU A 239 17.47 11.61 2.70
C GLU A 239 16.02 12.00 2.38
N ASN A 240 15.81 12.63 1.22
CA ASN A 240 14.52 13.19 0.82
C ASN A 240 13.78 12.40 -0.26
N ASN A 241 14.22 11.17 -0.56
CA ASN A 241 13.52 10.23 -1.45
C ASN A 241 13.73 8.79 -0.99
N PHE A 242 12.81 7.91 -1.37
CA PHE A 242 12.84 6.52 -0.92
C PHE A 242 14.03 5.73 -1.47
N GLY A 243 14.49 6.03 -2.69
CA GLY A 243 15.62 5.36 -3.32
C GLY A 243 16.90 5.57 -2.52
N ASP A 244 17.20 6.82 -2.16
CA ASP A 244 18.39 7.17 -1.38
C ASP A 244 18.31 6.65 0.06
N ILE A 245 17.11 6.70 0.70
CA ILE A 245 16.91 6.08 2.03
C ILE A 245 17.22 4.59 1.96
N PHE A 246 16.65 3.86 0.99
CA PHE A 246 16.85 2.42 0.86
C PHE A 246 18.30 2.05 0.59
N LYS A 247 18.96 2.80 -0.29
CA LYS A 247 20.41 2.68 -0.54
C LYS A 247 21.23 2.92 0.73
N GLY A 248 20.94 3.98 1.48
CA GLY A 248 21.58 4.30 2.74
C GLY A 248 21.44 3.19 3.78
N ILE A 249 20.24 2.57 3.90
CA ILE A 249 20.00 1.41 4.76
C ILE A 249 20.89 0.23 4.33
N THR A 250 20.95 -0.07 3.03
CA THR A 250 21.77 -1.16 2.48
C THR A 250 23.24 -0.96 2.75
N GLU A 251 23.76 0.25 2.55
CA GLU A 251 25.16 0.60 2.82
C GLU A 251 25.50 0.53 4.31
N LYS A 252 24.64 1.07 5.19
CA LYS A 252 24.83 0.97 6.65
C LYS A 252 24.79 -0.49 7.11
N SER A 253 23.84 -1.29 6.58
CA SER A 253 23.73 -2.72 6.90
C SER A 253 24.94 -3.55 6.47
N SER A 254 25.55 -3.24 5.32
CA SER A 254 26.75 -3.94 4.85
C SER A 254 27.99 -3.66 5.70
N LYS A 255 28.05 -2.47 6.31
CA LYS A 255 29.16 -2.01 7.18
C LYS A 255 28.92 -2.29 8.67
N TYR A 256 27.72 -2.79 9.03
CA TYR A 256 27.36 -3.02 10.43
C TYR A 256 28.04 -4.27 10.99
N GLU A 257 28.99 -4.07 11.91
CA GLU A 257 29.74 -5.13 12.61
C GLU A 257 29.07 -5.60 13.92
N GLY A 258 27.95 -4.96 14.31
CA GLY A 258 27.20 -5.31 15.51
C GLY A 258 26.42 -6.62 15.37
N ASN A 259 25.76 -7.03 16.46
CA ASN A 259 24.94 -8.24 16.45
C ASN A 259 23.68 -8.06 15.58
N LYS A 260 23.55 -8.84 14.52
CA LYS A 260 22.37 -8.84 13.63
C LYS A 260 21.19 -9.64 14.20
N SER A 261 21.40 -10.50 15.19
CA SER A 261 20.32 -11.21 15.88
C SER A 261 19.67 -10.29 16.91
N PHE A 262 18.35 -10.46 17.10
CA PHE A 262 17.58 -9.73 18.09
C PHE A 262 17.73 -10.42 19.46
N SER A 263 18.43 -9.76 20.40
CA SER A 263 18.82 -10.34 21.70
C SER A 263 17.64 -10.44 22.67
N LYS A 264 17.78 -11.26 23.73
CA LYS A 264 16.76 -11.42 24.79
C LYS A 264 16.39 -10.11 25.48
N THR A 265 17.37 -9.21 25.63
CA THR A 265 17.21 -7.92 26.29
C THR A 265 16.71 -6.81 25.37
N ASP A 266 16.76 -7.01 24.03
CA ASP A 266 16.30 -6.04 23.07
C ASP A 266 14.78 -5.84 23.14
N LYS A 267 14.35 -4.60 22.93
CA LYS A 267 12.93 -4.22 22.88
C LYS A 267 12.60 -3.64 21.51
N LEU A 268 11.39 -3.92 21.04
CA LEU A 268 10.86 -3.44 19.77
C LEU A 268 9.48 -2.84 19.99
N LYS A 269 9.24 -1.64 19.46
CA LYS A 269 7.96 -0.94 19.51
C LYS A 269 7.66 -0.35 18.15
N ILE A 270 6.61 -0.85 17.48
CA ILE A 270 6.17 -0.43 16.14
C ILE A 270 4.72 0.03 16.24
N PRO A 271 4.35 1.21 15.71
CA PRO A 271 2.96 1.64 15.66
C PRO A 271 2.16 0.78 14.67
N LYS A 272 0.89 0.53 14.96
CA LYS A 272 -0.03 -0.01 13.98
C LYS A 272 -0.29 1.04 12.90
N ILE A 273 -0.43 0.60 11.67
CA ILE A 273 -0.64 1.47 10.51
C ILE A 273 -1.81 0.92 9.71
N SER A 274 -2.70 1.80 9.28
CA SER A 274 -3.76 1.49 8.34
C SER A 274 -4.09 2.73 7.53
N PHE A 275 -3.99 2.63 6.20
CA PHE A 275 -4.43 3.70 5.32
C PHE A 275 -4.92 3.15 3.97
N ASN A 276 -5.77 3.93 3.33
CA ASN A 276 -6.18 3.72 1.95
C ASN A 276 -6.14 5.07 1.24
N LEU A 277 -5.33 5.16 0.20
CA LEU A 277 -5.07 6.36 -0.57
C LEU A 277 -5.64 6.19 -1.97
N LYS A 278 -6.17 7.30 -2.49
CA LYS A 278 -6.54 7.46 -3.89
C LYS A 278 -6.08 8.85 -4.33
N GLN A 279 -5.26 8.92 -5.35
CA GLN A 279 -4.70 10.18 -5.84
C GLN A 279 -4.66 10.19 -7.36
N GLU A 280 -5.12 11.30 -7.95
CA GLU A 280 -4.91 11.64 -9.34
C GLU A 280 -3.51 12.22 -9.52
N ILE A 281 -2.85 11.85 -10.61
CA ILE A 281 -1.50 12.29 -10.95
C ILE A 281 -1.63 13.38 -12.04
N THR A 282 -2.18 14.50 -11.62
CA THR A 282 -2.57 15.62 -12.50
C THR A 282 -1.41 16.25 -13.25
N GLU A 283 -0.17 16.05 -12.79
CA GLU A 283 1.03 16.56 -13.43
C GLU A 283 1.26 16.01 -14.84
N VAL A 284 0.71 14.85 -15.16
CA VAL A 284 0.83 14.22 -16.49
C VAL A 284 -0.45 14.30 -17.32
N GLU A 285 -1.57 14.72 -16.69
CA GLU A 285 -2.86 14.80 -17.38
C GLU A 285 -2.98 15.99 -18.33
N ASN A 286 -3.74 15.81 -19.43
CA ASN A 286 -4.07 16.83 -20.41
C ASN A 286 -2.86 17.53 -21.04
N LYS A 287 -1.73 16.83 -21.12
CA LYS A 287 -0.51 17.29 -21.78
C LYS A 287 -0.18 16.39 -22.96
N ILE A 288 0.12 17.03 -24.09
CA ILE A 288 0.45 16.32 -25.34
C ILE A 288 1.87 15.76 -25.26
N PHE A 289 2.03 14.53 -25.71
CA PHE A 289 3.31 13.86 -25.97
C PHE A 289 3.19 13.07 -27.27
N VAL A 290 4.32 12.66 -27.83
CA VAL A 290 4.36 12.06 -29.16
C VAL A 290 4.87 10.64 -29.06
N TYR A 291 4.27 9.71 -29.82
CA TYR A 291 4.80 8.36 -30.00
C TYR A 291 5.92 8.34 -31.06
N SER A 292 6.72 7.29 -31.08
CA SER A 292 7.83 7.15 -32.06
C SER A 292 7.39 7.13 -33.51
N ASN A 293 6.12 6.85 -33.78
CA ASN A 293 5.50 6.90 -35.11
C ASN A 293 5.01 8.31 -35.50
N GLY A 294 5.13 9.29 -34.61
CA GLY A 294 4.71 10.68 -34.81
C GLY A 294 3.27 11.00 -34.41
N GLU A 295 2.52 10.02 -33.87
CA GLU A 295 1.16 10.25 -33.36
C GLU A 295 1.19 11.03 -32.05
N GLU A 296 0.31 12.03 -31.95
CA GLU A 296 0.13 12.84 -30.75
C GLU A 296 -0.89 12.18 -29.80
N HIS A 297 -0.52 12.04 -28.56
CA HIS A 297 -1.36 11.48 -27.50
C HIS A 297 -1.40 12.44 -26.31
N TYR A 298 -2.38 12.25 -25.43
CA TYR A 298 -2.42 12.87 -24.10
C TYR A 298 -2.98 11.87 -23.10
N ILE A 299 -2.61 12.02 -21.83
CA ILE A 299 -3.18 11.24 -20.74
C ILE A 299 -4.43 11.98 -20.25
N GLU A 300 -5.61 11.37 -20.40
CA GLU A 300 -6.88 11.94 -19.94
C GLU A 300 -6.96 11.88 -18.41
N THR A 301 -6.69 10.70 -17.83
CA THR A 301 -6.73 10.45 -16.39
C THR A 301 -5.63 9.50 -15.98
N ALA A 302 -4.86 9.89 -14.97
CA ALA A 302 -3.85 9.05 -14.34
C ALA A 302 -4.16 8.93 -12.83
N LEU A 303 -4.43 7.71 -12.36
CA LEU A 303 -4.93 7.45 -11.03
C LEU A 303 -4.16 6.31 -10.35
N GLN A 304 -3.80 6.50 -9.09
CA GLN A 304 -3.22 5.44 -8.26
C GLN A 304 -3.96 5.30 -6.94
N THR A 305 -4.16 4.04 -6.50
CA THR A 305 -4.62 3.72 -5.15
C THR A 305 -3.56 2.90 -4.43
N ILE A 306 -3.41 3.13 -3.14
CA ILE A 306 -2.53 2.35 -2.25
C ILE A 306 -3.30 2.05 -0.97
N GLU A 307 -3.52 0.77 -0.68
CA GLU A 307 -4.07 0.30 0.60
C GLU A 307 -2.98 -0.47 1.34
N PHE A 308 -2.76 -0.12 2.60
CA PHE A 308 -1.74 -0.74 3.43
C PHE A 308 -2.17 -0.86 4.89
N ASP A 309 -2.01 -2.06 5.44
CA ASP A 309 -2.22 -2.38 6.85
C ASP A 309 -0.98 -3.06 7.43
N LEU A 310 -0.63 -2.69 8.67
CA LEU A 310 0.43 -3.33 9.45
C LEU A 310 0.01 -3.44 10.92
N ASP A 311 -0.07 -4.66 11.43
CA ASP A 311 -0.34 -4.93 12.84
C ASP A 311 0.56 -6.05 13.39
N GLU A 312 0.26 -6.53 14.61
CA GLU A 312 1.02 -7.59 15.27
C GLU A 312 1.01 -8.94 14.56
N LYS A 313 0.11 -9.15 13.61
CA LYS A 313 -0.04 -10.42 12.87
C LYS A 313 0.67 -10.40 11.53
N GLY A 314 0.93 -9.26 10.98
CA GLY A 314 1.36 -9.00 9.61
C GLY A 314 0.25 -8.29 8.83
N GLY A 315 0.15 -8.55 7.56
CA GLY A 315 -0.96 -8.16 6.70
C GLY A 315 -1.67 -9.42 6.17
N LYS A 316 -2.97 -9.55 6.30
CA LYS A 316 -3.85 -10.75 6.27
C LYS A 316 -3.45 -11.92 5.35
N ILE A 317 -3.27 -13.15 5.85
CA ILE A 317 -3.83 -14.46 5.44
C ILE A 317 -3.46 -15.58 6.43
N LYS A 318 -4.16 -16.73 6.42
CA LYS A 318 -4.10 -17.82 7.42
C LYS A 318 -3.46 -19.09 6.86
N SER A 319 -2.35 -19.58 7.48
CA SER A 319 -1.89 -21.00 7.43
C SER A 319 -0.78 -21.26 8.45
N GLU A 320 -0.65 -22.51 8.97
CA GLU A 320 0.29 -22.88 10.04
C GLU A 320 1.33 -23.92 9.58
N ALA A 321 2.62 -23.72 9.97
CA ALA A 321 3.64 -24.75 10.07
C ALA A 321 4.78 -24.31 11.00
N GLY A 322 5.40 -25.21 11.78
CA GLY A 322 6.41 -24.89 12.77
C GLY A 322 7.68 -25.72 12.64
N MET A 323 8.85 -25.07 12.89
CA MET A 323 10.16 -25.72 13.09
C MET A 323 10.99 -24.97 14.13
N MET A 324 11.78 -25.69 14.95
CA MET A 324 12.56 -25.11 16.05
C MET A 324 14.02 -25.51 15.92
N ASP A 325 14.94 -24.52 16.01
CA ASP A 325 16.38 -24.75 16.19
C ASP A 325 16.93 -23.80 17.27
N LYS A 326 17.96 -24.24 18.03
CA LYS A 326 18.51 -23.50 19.16
C LYS A 326 20.00 -23.24 18.98
N LEU A 327 20.41 -21.97 19.11
CA LEU A 327 21.81 -21.57 19.17
C LEU A 327 22.23 -21.09 20.57
N LEU A 328 23.50 -21.32 20.89
CA LEU A 328 24.13 -21.04 22.21
C LEU A 328 24.21 -19.53 22.53
N ALA A 329 24.07 -19.21 23.82
CA ALA A 329 24.05 -17.85 24.35
C ALA A 329 25.42 -17.16 24.27
N ALA A 330 25.45 -15.95 23.71
CA ALA A 330 26.54 -14.99 23.88
C ALA A 330 26.27 -14.04 25.04
N MET A 331 27.33 -13.50 25.66
CA MET A 331 27.27 -12.63 26.83
C MET A 331 26.33 -11.42 26.63
N PRO A 332 25.67 -10.92 27.70
CA PRO A 332 24.72 -9.82 27.60
C PRO A 332 25.46 -8.52 27.19
N LYS A 333 25.17 -8.04 25.99
CA LYS A 333 25.42 -6.65 25.59
C LYS A 333 24.32 -5.77 26.18
N GLU A 334 24.59 -4.46 26.31
CA GLU A 334 23.57 -3.51 26.74
C GLU A 334 22.29 -3.63 25.88
N PRO A 335 21.10 -3.54 26.50
CA PRO A 335 19.83 -3.74 25.79
C PRO A 335 19.62 -2.65 24.74
N ARG A 336 19.41 -3.05 23.48
CA ARG A 336 19.03 -2.14 22.39
C ARG A 336 17.52 -1.90 22.44
N ASN A 337 17.13 -0.64 22.21
CA ASN A 337 15.74 -0.23 22.18
C ASN A 337 15.39 0.28 20.78
N PHE A 338 14.66 -0.52 20.01
CA PHE A 338 14.18 -0.18 18.67
C PHE A 338 12.80 0.49 18.80
N MET A 339 12.80 1.82 18.98
CA MET A 339 11.60 2.60 19.26
C MET A 339 11.14 3.35 18.01
N VAL A 340 10.06 2.88 17.39
CA VAL A 340 9.41 3.56 16.26
C VAL A 340 8.32 4.48 16.84
N ASP A 341 8.75 5.57 17.47
CA ASP A 341 7.90 6.53 18.18
C ASP A 341 8.04 7.99 17.67
N ASP A 342 8.59 8.15 16.50
CA ASP A 342 8.72 9.38 15.72
C ASP A 342 8.85 8.99 14.24
N THR A 343 9.05 9.96 13.34
CA THR A 343 9.21 9.77 11.89
C THR A 343 10.05 8.55 11.55
N PHE A 344 9.51 7.70 10.70
CA PHE A 344 10.16 6.47 10.24
C PHE A 344 9.75 6.14 8.81
N THR A 345 10.51 5.23 8.21
CA THR A 345 10.23 4.70 6.86
C THR A 345 10.05 3.19 6.92
N ILE A 346 9.08 2.69 6.16
CA ILE A 346 8.82 1.27 5.96
C ILE A 346 8.98 0.93 4.49
N PHE A 347 9.61 -0.21 4.21
CA PHE A 347 9.72 -0.80 2.88
C PHE A 347 9.20 -2.22 2.87
N LEU A 348 8.53 -2.62 1.79
CA LEU A 348 8.23 -4.01 1.48
C LEU A 348 9.04 -4.44 0.26
N LYS A 349 9.74 -5.57 0.40
CA LYS A 349 10.62 -6.13 -0.64
C LYS A 349 10.41 -7.64 -0.71
N GLU A 350 10.39 -8.23 -1.90
CA GLU A 350 10.49 -9.68 -2.01
C GLU A 350 11.90 -10.15 -1.67
N GLU A 351 12.01 -11.26 -0.96
CA GLU A 351 13.29 -11.87 -0.61
C GLU A 351 14.11 -12.17 -1.89
N GLY A 352 15.39 -11.81 -1.87
CA GLY A 352 16.29 -11.99 -3.01
C GLY A 352 16.13 -10.94 -4.14
N ARG A 353 15.21 -10.00 -4.04
CA ARG A 353 15.12 -8.86 -4.97
C ARG A 353 15.93 -7.67 -4.45
N ASP A 354 16.43 -6.82 -5.37
CA ASP A 354 17.29 -5.70 -5.00
C ASP A 354 16.51 -4.44 -4.58
N LEU A 355 15.30 -4.24 -5.11
CA LEU A 355 14.49 -3.06 -4.83
C LEU A 355 13.17 -3.43 -4.10
N PRO A 356 12.66 -2.53 -3.25
CA PRO A 356 11.33 -2.67 -2.66
C PRO A 356 10.25 -2.46 -3.73
N TYR A 357 9.07 -3.02 -3.52
CA TYR A 357 7.89 -2.77 -4.35
C TYR A 357 6.91 -1.77 -3.71
N PHE A 358 7.13 -1.43 -2.45
CA PHE A 358 6.36 -0.47 -1.68
C PHE A 358 7.26 0.26 -0.68
N ALA A 359 6.99 1.52 -0.47
CA ALA A 359 7.59 2.34 0.58
C ALA A 359 6.57 3.32 1.17
N ALA A 360 6.70 3.63 2.47
CA ALA A 360 5.96 4.69 3.11
C ALA A 360 6.79 5.37 4.20
N GLN A 361 6.78 6.71 4.24
CA GLN A 361 7.25 7.51 5.35
C GLN A 361 6.06 7.99 6.17
N ILE A 362 6.13 7.80 7.48
CA ILE A 362 5.10 8.24 8.43
C ILE A 362 5.74 9.22 9.41
N ALA A 363 5.36 10.49 9.31
CA ALA A 363 5.75 11.57 10.21
C ALA A 363 4.57 12.05 11.08
N ASP A 364 3.35 11.92 10.57
CA ASP A 364 2.11 12.24 11.27
C ASP A 364 1.26 10.96 11.41
N ILE A 365 1.36 10.33 12.58
CA ILE A 365 0.68 9.07 12.88
C ILE A 365 -0.86 9.21 12.94
N SER A 366 -1.39 10.41 13.18
CA SER A 366 -2.82 10.65 13.24
C SER A 366 -3.54 10.43 11.90
N GLN A 367 -2.77 10.34 10.82
CA GLN A 367 -3.28 10.12 9.48
C GLN A 367 -3.42 8.62 9.13
N VAL A 368 -2.80 7.75 9.92
CA VAL A 368 -2.71 6.31 9.62
C VAL A 368 -3.15 5.44 10.79
N GLN A 369 -3.70 6.05 11.84
CA GLN A 369 -4.29 5.35 12.97
C GLN A 369 -5.48 6.14 13.52
N GLU A 370 -6.56 5.46 13.90
CA GLU A 370 -7.76 6.07 14.50
C GLU A 370 -7.60 6.28 16.01
N ASP A 371 -8.44 7.18 16.60
CA ASP A 371 -8.52 7.47 18.03
C ASP A 371 -7.25 8.05 18.68
N ILE A 372 -6.43 8.75 17.90
CA ILE A 372 -5.24 9.46 18.39
C ILE A 372 -5.60 10.84 18.96
N GLN A 373 -4.96 11.21 20.07
CA GLN A 373 -5.10 12.48 20.76
C GLN A 373 -3.87 13.37 20.59
#